data_009a4b941a34da65ed1396633172d8fe
#
_entry.id   009a4b941a34da65ed1396633172d8fe
#
_cell.length_a   1.000
_cell.length_b   1.000
_cell.length_c   1.000
_cell.angle_alpha   90.00
_cell.angle_beta   90.00
_cell.angle_gamma   90.00
#
_symmetry.space_group_name_H-M   'P 1'
#
loop_
_entity.id
_entity.type
_entity.pdbx_description
1 polymer ?
#
loop_
_entity_poly.entity_id
_entity_poly.type
_entity_poly.pdbx_seq_one_letter_code
_entity_poly.pdbx_strand_id
1 'polypeptide(L)' 'MILADKIIDLRKKAGWSQEELAQQLGVSRQSVSKWEGAQSIPDIDKILQMSRIFGVSTDYLLKDEIELPAEEPAAAGST' A
#
# COMPACT_ATOMS: atom_id res chain seq x y z
N MET A 1 -0.79 7.84 8.93
CA MET A 1 -0.67 7.96 7.46
C MET A 1 -1.55 6.92 6.81
N ILE A 2 -2.52 7.33 6.01
CA ILE A 2 -3.44 6.38 5.37
C ILE A 2 -2.77 5.71 4.18
N LEU A 3 -3.39 4.65 3.70
CA LEU A 3 -2.83 3.85 2.61
C LEU A 3 -2.53 4.69 1.37
N ALA A 4 -3.43 5.60 1.02
CA ALA A 4 -3.23 6.46 -0.14
C ALA A 4 -1.92 7.23 -0.03
N ASP A 5 -1.65 7.81 1.13
CA ASP A 5 -0.42 8.57 1.36
C ASP A 5 0.80 7.66 1.33
N LYS A 6 0.66 6.44 1.86
CA LYS A 6 1.77 5.49 1.84
C LYS A 6 2.15 5.10 0.42
N ILE A 7 1.15 4.88 -0.43
CA ILE A 7 1.41 4.53 -1.82
C ILE A 7 2.14 5.66 -2.51
N ILE A 8 1.69 6.90 -2.31
CA ILE A 8 2.36 8.06 -2.90
C ILE A 8 3.81 8.13 -2.44
N ASP A 9 4.02 8.00 -1.14
CA ASP A 9 5.35 8.12 -0.55
C ASP A 9 6.29 7.04 -1.08
N LEU A 10 5.83 5.80 -1.07
CA LEU A 10 6.66 4.69 -1.54
C LEU A 10 6.97 4.81 -3.02
N ARG A 11 5.98 5.22 -3.80
CA ARG A 11 6.19 5.41 -5.24
C ARG A 11 7.24 6.47 -5.50
N LYS A 12 7.14 7.59 -4.80
CA LYS A 12 8.09 8.69 -4.99
C LYS A 12 9.48 8.29 -4.54
N LYS A 13 9.58 7.56 -3.46
CA LYS A 13 10.90 7.09 -3.00
C LYS A 13 11.53 6.14 -3.99
N ALA A 14 10.72 5.36 -4.70
CA ALA A 14 11.22 4.47 -5.74
C ALA A 14 11.58 5.23 -7.02
N GLY A 15 11.18 6.50 -7.12
CA GLY A 15 11.44 7.29 -8.32
C GLY A 15 10.51 6.98 -9.47
N TRP A 16 9.31 6.46 -9.18
CA TRP A 16 8.37 6.04 -10.21
C TRP A 16 7.25 7.05 -10.40
N SER A 17 6.77 7.15 -11.65
CA SER A 17 5.51 7.83 -11.93
C SER A 17 4.35 6.91 -11.58
N GLN A 18 3.13 7.47 -11.60
CA GLN A 18 1.93 6.63 -11.42
C GLN A 18 1.86 5.56 -12.49
N GLU A 19 2.22 5.90 -13.72
CA GLU A 19 2.18 4.93 -14.80
C GLU A 19 3.19 3.82 -14.59
N GLU A 20 4.37 4.16 -14.10
CA GLU A 20 5.37 3.14 -13.83
C GLU A 20 4.94 2.19 -12.73
N LEU A 21 4.34 2.72 -11.68
CA LEU A 21 3.81 1.85 -10.63
C LEU A 21 2.70 0.96 -11.19
N ALA A 22 1.83 1.53 -12.02
CA ALA A 22 0.76 0.76 -12.64
C ALA A 22 1.32 -0.40 -13.45
N GLN A 23 2.40 -0.16 -14.19
CA GLN A 23 3.05 -1.22 -14.97
C GLN A 23 3.63 -2.30 -14.06
N GLN A 24 4.21 -1.91 -12.93
CA GLN A 24 4.77 -2.88 -12.00
C GLN A 24 3.68 -3.80 -11.43
N LEU A 25 2.48 -3.28 -11.30
CA LEU A 25 1.37 -4.02 -10.69
C LEU A 25 0.43 -4.63 -11.71
N GLY A 26 0.63 -4.35 -13.00
CA GLY A 26 -0.25 -4.86 -14.03
C GLY A 26 -1.64 -4.26 -14.02
N VAL A 27 -1.75 -3.00 -13.64
CA VAL A 27 -3.04 -2.29 -13.58
C VAL A 27 -2.94 -1.02 -14.42
N SER A 28 -4.07 -0.33 -14.59
CA SER A 28 -4.08 0.93 -15.31
C SER A 28 -3.58 2.06 -14.43
N ARG A 29 -3.09 3.13 -15.07
CA ARG A 29 -2.69 4.31 -14.31
C ARG A 29 -3.87 4.89 -13.54
N GLN A 30 -5.07 4.76 -14.09
CA GLN A 30 -6.27 5.25 -13.42
C GLN A 30 -6.49 4.56 -12.08
N SER A 31 -6.19 3.27 -12.00
CA SER A 31 -6.30 2.54 -10.75
C SER A 31 -5.37 3.12 -9.70
N VAL A 32 -4.12 3.36 -10.08
CA VAL A 32 -3.14 3.96 -9.14
C VAL A 32 -3.61 5.34 -8.71
N SER A 33 -4.10 6.13 -9.67
CA SER A 33 -4.58 7.48 -9.36
C SER A 33 -5.73 7.45 -8.34
N LYS A 34 -6.65 6.50 -8.49
CA LYS A 34 -7.77 6.37 -7.56
C LYS A 34 -7.29 5.96 -6.17
N TRP A 35 -6.32 5.05 -6.11
CA TRP A 35 -5.75 4.63 -4.83
C TRP A 35 -5.09 5.81 -4.13
N GLU A 36 -4.33 6.60 -4.89
CA GLU A 36 -3.61 7.73 -4.31
C GLU A 36 -4.55 8.87 -3.93
N GLY A 37 -5.70 8.94 -4.58
CA GLY A 37 -6.72 9.92 -4.24
C GLY A 37 -7.71 9.43 -3.19
N ALA A 38 -7.46 8.25 -2.61
CA ALA A 38 -8.32 7.65 -1.61
C ALA A 38 -9.74 7.40 -2.11
N GLN A 39 -9.91 7.25 -3.43
CA GLN A 39 -11.22 6.96 -4.02
C GLN A 39 -11.52 5.47 -4.03
N SER A 40 -10.49 4.64 -3.98
CA SER A 40 -10.66 3.20 -3.90
C SER A 40 -9.44 2.61 -3.20
N ILE A 41 -9.55 1.37 -2.80
CA ILE A 41 -8.50 0.64 -2.10
C ILE A 41 -8.05 -0.51 -3.00
N PRO A 42 -6.75 -0.73 -3.17
CA PRO A 42 -6.29 -1.87 -3.95
C PRO A 42 -6.74 -3.17 -3.29
N ASP A 43 -7.03 -4.17 -4.11
CA ASP A 43 -7.40 -5.48 -3.55
C ASP A 43 -6.17 -6.13 -2.92
N ILE A 44 -6.42 -7.25 -2.23
CA ILE A 44 -5.35 -7.90 -1.45
C ILE A 44 -4.20 -8.37 -2.33
N ASP A 45 -4.48 -8.80 -3.56
CA ASP A 45 -3.41 -9.23 -4.45
C ASP A 45 -2.46 -8.08 -4.75
N LYS A 46 -2.99 -6.89 -4.96
CA LYS A 46 -2.17 -5.72 -5.26
C LYS A 46 -1.43 -5.26 -4.02
N ILE A 47 -2.05 -5.37 -2.85
CA ILE A 47 -1.37 -5.08 -1.59
C ILE A 47 -0.16 -5.98 -1.41
N LEU A 48 -0.32 -7.28 -1.68
CA LEU A 48 0.78 -8.22 -1.58
C LEU A 48 1.89 -7.90 -2.56
N GLN A 49 1.52 -7.55 -3.79
CA GLN A 49 2.52 -7.17 -4.79
C GLN A 49 3.26 -5.91 -4.37
N MET A 50 2.56 -4.92 -3.85
CA MET A 50 3.19 -3.69 -3.38
C MET A 50 4.16 -3.96 -2.24
N SER A 51 3.79 -4.84 -1.33
CA SER A 51 4.70 -5.16 -0.23
C SER A 51 6.02 -5.72 -0.75
N ARG A 52 5.97 -6.51 -1.81
CA ARG A 52 7.17 -7.10 -2.39
C ARG A 52 8.01 -6.08 -3.15
N ILE A 53 7.38 -5.29 -4.01
CA ILE A 53 8.14 -4.37 -4.85
C ILE A 53 8.70 -3.20 -4.05
N PHE A 54 8.03 -2.81 -2.98
CA PHE A 54 8.51 -1.71 -2.14
C PHE A 54 9.34 -2.20 -0.94
N GLY A 55 9.34 -3.50 -0.69
CA GLY A 55 10.11 -4.04 0.43
C GLY A 55 9.55 -3.67 1.78
N VAL A 56 8.23 -3.55 1.89
CA VAL A 56 7.55 -3.25 3.16
C VAL A 56 6.59 -4.37 3.48
N SER A 57 6.17 -4.45 4.74
CA SER A 57 5.22 -5.49 5.13
C SER A 57 3.80 -5.12 4.72
N THR A 58 2.96 -6.13 4.58
CA THR A 58 1.54 -5.88 4.36
C THR A 58 0.92 -5.18 5.55
N ASP A 59 1.40 -5.49 6.76
CA ASP A 59 0.94 -4.80 7.96
C ASP A 59 1.19 -3.30 7.88
N TYR A 60 2.36 -2.90 7.39
CA TYR A 60 2.65 -1.49 7.23
C TYR A 60 1.63 -0.83 6.30
N LEU A 61 1.33 -1.49 5.18
CA LEU A 61 0.41 -0.93 4.20
C LEU A 61 -1.02 -0.83 4.72
N LEU A 62 -1.46 -1.83 5.49
CA LEU A 62 -2.86 -1.96 5.87
C LEU A 62 -3.18 -1.39 7.24
N LYS A 63 -2.19 -1.09 8.05
CA LYS A 63 -2.40 -0.83 9.46
C LYS A 63 -3.40 0.29 9.72
N ASP A 64 -3.20 1.43 9.07
CA ASP A 64 -4.08 2.57 9.31
C ASP A 64 -5.42 2.38 8.62
N GLU A 65 -5.41 1.71 7.48
CA GLU A 65 -6.63 1.53 6.70
C GLU A 65 -7.61 0.58 7.39
N ILE A 66 -7.08 -0.47 8.01
CA ILE A 66 -7.90 -1.49 8.65
C ILE A 66 -8.06 -1.20 10.14
N GLU A 67 -7.31 -0.25 10.67
CA GLU A 67 -7.37 0.11 12.08
C GLU A 67 -7.09 -1.09 12.96
N LEU A 68 -5.98 -1.78 12.65
CA LEU A 68 -5.58 -2.92 13.48
C LEU A 68 -5.38 -2.45 14.91
N PRO A 69 -5.70 -3.31 15.89
CA PRO A 69 -5.45 -2.96 17.28
C PRO A 69 -3.99 -2.64 17.43
N ALA A 70 -3.74 -1.59 18.03
CA ALA A 70 -2.42 -1.14 18.06
C ALA A 70 -1.52 -2.07 18.71
N GLU A 71 -1.18 -2.18 18.70
CA GLU A 71 -0.52 -2.60 19.30
C GLU A 71 -0.43 -3.58 19.99
N GLU A 72 -1.02 -4.01 20.09
CA GLU A 72 -0.97 -4.85 20.63
C GLU A 72 -0.11 -5.62 20.47
N PRO A 73 0.31 -5.54 20.89
CA PRO A 73 1.07 -5.99 20.78
C PRO A 73 1.53 -6.92 20.45
N ALA A 74 1.39 -6.78 20.44
CA ALA A 74 1.64 -7.44 20.12
C ALA A 74 1.85 -8.25 20.03
N ALA A 75 1.56 -8.20 20.22
CA ALA A 75 1.55 -8.95 20.15
C ALA A 75 1.67 -9.68 19.94
N ALA A 76 1.48 -9.55 20.20
CA ALA A 76 1.43 -10.25 20.02
C ALA A 76 1.62 -11.00 19.60
N GLY A 77 1.57 -10.95 19.64
CA GLY A 77 1.55 -11.65 19.27
C GLY A 77 1.69 -12.27 18.97
N SER A 78 1.50 -12.32 19.08
CA SER A 78 1.44 -12.94 18.85
C SER A 78 1.39 -13.53 18.47
N THR A 79 1.18 -13.63 18.54
CA THR A 79 1.04 -14.23 18.30
C THR A 79 1.22 -14.70 17.95
#